data_470e9c5aa24f40b6e6f472a7bce492f7
#
_entry.id   470e9c5aa24f40b6e6f472a7bce492f7
#
_cell.length_a   1.000
_cell.length_b   1.000
_cell.length_c   1.000
_cell.angle_alpha   90.00
_cell.angle_beta   90.00
_cell.angle_gamma   90.00
#
_symmetry.space_group_name_H-M   'P 1'
#
loop_
_entity.id
_entity.type
_entity.pdbx_description
1 polymer ?
#
loop_
_entity_poly.entity_id
_entity_poly.type
_entity_poly.pdbx_seq_one_letter_code
_entity_poly.pdbx_strand_id
1 'polypeptide(L)'
;MNKVINISTKNNIKEFDALIVGGGGSGMRTSLELAKSGLNTAVISKVFPTRSHTVSAQGGITCAIQSADPNDDWRWHMYDTVKGSDYIGDQDAIEYMCSEGPKAVYELEHMGLPFSRFENGRIYQRPFGGQSKDFGKGGQAARTCAAADRTGHALLHTLYQNNVKEGTNFLNEWFAVDLSLIHISEPTRPER
;
A
#
# COMPACT_ATOMS: atom_id res chain seq x y z
N MET A 1 -16.73 -24.02 42.28
CA MET A 1 -17.87 -23.33 41.62
C MET A 1 -17.33 -22.39 40.58
N ASN A 2 -17.25 -22.79 39.32
CA ASN A 2 -16.82 -21.93 38.23
C ASN A 2 -17.97 -21.02 37.83
N LYS A 3 -17.85 -19.74 38.13
CA LYS A 3 -18.79 -18.74 37.68
C LYS A 3 -18.59 -18.56 36.17
N VAL A 4 -19.47 -19.14 35.36
CA VAL A 4 -19.55 -18.83 33.92
C VAL A 4 -20.01 -17.37 33.80
N ILE A 5 -19.13 -16.49 33.39
CA ILE A 5 -19.49 -15.11 33.08
C ILE A 5 -20.22 -15.16 31.73
N ASN A 6 -21.53 -15.10 31.76
CA ASN A 6 -22.34 -14.92 30.55
C ASN A 6 -22.17 -13.47 30.07
N ILE A 7 -21.24 -13.25 29.16
CA ILE A 7 -21.13 -11.97 28.45
C ILE A 7 -22.26 -11.99 27.41
N SER A 8 -23.31 -11.23 27.69
CA SER A 8 -24.39 -11.00 26.73
C SER A 8 -23.83 -10.27 25.52
N THR A 9 -23.58 -11.00 24.42
CA THR A 9 -23.01 -10.51 23.17
C THR A 9 -24.01 -9.80 22.28
N LYS A 10 -25.25 -9.57 22.74
CA LYS A 10 -26.33 -9.08 21.88
C LYS A 10 -26.20 -7.64 21.35
N ASN A 11 -25.21 -6.83 21.80
CA ASN A 11 -25.16 -5.40 21.46
C ASN A 11 -23.86 -4.91 20.78
N ASN A 12 -22.99 -5.81 20.30
CA ASN A 12 -21.69 -5.41 19.72
C ASN A 12 -21.45 -5.91 18.29
N ILE A 13 -22.49 -6.27 17.57
CA ILE A 13 -22.36 -6.61 16.15
C ILE A 13 -22.31 -5.30 15.36
N LYS A 14 -21.29 -5.16 14.52
CA LYS A 14 -21.12 -4.08 13.55
C LYS A 14 -21.12 -4.67 12.16
N GLU A 15 -21.88 -4.09 11.26
CA GLU A 15 -22.02 -4.56 9.88
C GLU A 15 -21.41 -3.53 8.93
N PHE A 16 -20.65 -4.01 7.96
CA PHE A 16 -19.99 -3.23 6.91
C PHE A 16 -20.09 -3.98 5.60
N ASP A 17 -20.12 -3.25 4.49
CA ASP A 17 -20.04 -3.86 3.15
C ASP A 17 -18.64 -4.42 2.89
N ALA A 18 -17.61 -3.77 3.45
CA ALA A 18 -16.22 -4.19 3.34
C ALA A 18 -15.46 -3.97 4.64
N LEU A 19 -14.72 -5.00 5.08
CA LEU A 19 -13.87 -4.95 6.26
C LEU A 19 -12.42 -5.23 5.86
N ILE A 20 -11.54 -4.26 6.09
CA ILE A 20 -10.12 -4.36 5.83
C ILE A 20 -9.39 -4.65 7.14
N VAL A 21 -8.59 -5.71 7.18
CA VAL A 21 -7.78 -6.08 8.33
C VAL A 21 -6.34 -5.60 8.10
N GLY A 22 -5.98 -4.50 8.74
CA GLY A 22 -4.66 -3.88 8.66
C GLY A 22 -4.67 -2.47 8.06
N GLY A 23 -4.28 -1.48 8.85
CA GLY A 23 -4.22 -0.06 8.47
C GLY A 23 -2.85 0.38 7.91
N GLY A 24 -2.12 -0.48 7.22
CA GLY A 24 -0.91 -0.12 6.48
C GLY A 24 -1.20 0.56 5.14
N GLY A 25 -0.16 0.90 4.38
CA GLY A 25 -0.30 1.57 3.08
C GLY A 25 -1.25 0.84 2.13
N SER A 26 -1.13 -0.49 2.03
CA SER A 26 -1.99 -1.33 1.20
C SER A 26 -3.46 -1.30 1.66
N GLY A 27 -3.72 -1.55 2.96
CA GLY A 27 -5.07 -1.52 3.50
C GLY A 27 -5.73 -0.15 3.40
N MET A 28 -4.98 0.93 3.64
CA MET A 28 -5.45 2.31 3.48
C MET A 28 -5.79 2.65 2.02
N ARG A 29 -4.99 2.17 1.05
CA ARG A 29 -5.28 2.39 -0.37
C ARG A 29 -6.53 1.62 -0.81
N THR A 30 -6.66 0.37 -0.34
CA THR A 30 -7.83 -0.46 -0.61
C THR A 30 -9.10 0.15 -0.01
N SER A 31 -9.06 0.55 1.27
CA SER A 31 -10.22 1.14 1.93
C SER A 31 -10.68 2.44 1.27
N LEU A 32 -9.74 3.25 0.80
CA LEU A 32 -10.05 4.48 0.08
C LEU A 32 -10.81 4.22 -1.23
N GLU A 33 -10.41 3.20 -1.99
CA GLU A 33 -11.11 2.85 -3.23
C GLU A 33 -12.52 2.35 -2.98
N LEU A 34 -12.67 1.48 -1.97
CA LEU A 34 -13.99 0.96 -1.58
C LEU A 34 -14.91 2.07 -1.06
N ALA A 35 -14.39 2.99 -0.24
CA ALA A 35 -15.17 4.12 0.26
C ALA A 35 -15.60 5.06 -0.89
N LYS A 36 -14.69 5.37 -1.83
CA LYS A 36 -15.01 6.14 -3.04
C LYS A 36 -16.07 5.49 -3.92
N SER A 37 -16.15 4.16 -3.89
CA SER A 37 -17.18 3.38 -4.59
C SER A 37 -18.54 3.40 -3.87
N GLY A 38 -18.67 4.11 -2.75
CA GLY A 38 -19.90 4.27 -1.98
C GLY A 38 -20.18 3.13 -1.01
N LEU A 39 -19.22 2.23 -0.77
CA LEU A 39 -19.37 1.13 0.18
C LEU A 39 -19.14 1.61 1.62
N ASN A 40 -19.98 1.12 2.56
CA ASN A 40 -19.74 1.29 3.99
C ASN A 40 -18.53 0.46 4.42
N THR A 41 -17.38 1.10 4.46
CA THR A 41 -16.08 0.46 4.63
C THR A 41 -15.52 0.68 6.02
N ALA A 42 -14.95 -0.37 6.63
CA ALA A 42 -14.21 -0.27 7.88
C ALA A 42 -12.79 -0.84 7.78
N VAL A 43 -11.88 -0.25 8.53
CA VAL A 43 -10.50 -0.72 8.72
C VAL A 43 -10.29 -1.10 10.18
N ILE A 44 -9.95 -2.36 10.44
CA ILE A 44 -9.48 -2.81 11.74
C ILE A 44 -7.97 -2.66 11.79
N SER A 45 -7.46 -2.00 12.80
CA SER A 45 -6.02 -1.85 12.98
C SER A 45 -5.61 -2.07 14.44
N LYS A 46 -4.59 -2.89 14.64
CA LYS A 46 -4.01 -3.19 15.96
C LYS A 46 -3.37 -1.96 16.61
N VAL A 47 -2.89 -1.05 15.79
CA VAL A 47 -2.36 0.26 16.18
C VAL A 47 -3.12 1.35 15.45
N PHE A 48 -2.97 2.59 15.86
CA PHE A 48 -3.49 3.71 15.08
C PHE A 48 -2.91 3.65 13.64
N PRO A 49 -3.71 3.82 12.58
CA PRO A 49 -3.28 3.56 11.19
C PRO A 49 -1.96 4.25 10.79
N THR A 50 -1.77 5.52 11.19
CA THR A 50 -0.53 6.27 10.90
C THR A 50 0.69 5.79 11.69
N ARG A 51 0.56 4.74 12.50
CA ARG A 51 1.64 4.05 13.21
C ARG A 51 1.93 2.65 12.69
N SER A 52 1.35 2.27 11.57
CA SER A 52 1.67 0.99 10.90
C SER A 52 3.12 0.99 10.39
N HIS A 53 3.64 -0.18 10.05
CA HIS A 53 5.05 -0.33 9.62
C HIS A 53 5.42 0.57 8.43
N THR A 54 4.49 0.85 7.55
CA THR A 54 4.71 1.75 6.40
C THR A 54 5.26 3.13 6.81
N VAL A 55 4.91 3.64 8.02
CA VAL A 55 5.41 4.93 8.52
C VAL A 55 6.93 4.97 8.63
N SER A 56 7.57 3.81 8.83
CA SER A 56 9.03 3.69 9.02
C SER A 56 9.81 3.73 7.71
N ALA A 57 9.13 3.70 6.55
CA ALA A 57 9.79 3.72 5.26
C ALA A 57 10.39 5.10 4.97
N GLN A 58 11.71 5.18 4.91
CA GLN A 58 12.47 6.42 4.68
C GLN A 58 12.97 6.53 3.24
N GLY A 59 13.29 5.41 2.60
CA GLY A 59 13.95 5.32 1.30
C GLY A 59 13.21 6.05 0.18
N GLY A 60 11.95 5.83 0.07
CA GLY A 60 11.10 6.34 -1.01
C GLY A 60 10.30 5.23 -1.69
N ILE A 61 9.67 5.58 -2.80
CA ILE A 61 8.92 4.67 -3.67
C ILE A 61 9.73 4.50 -4.96
N THR A 62 10.28 3.31 -5.17
CA THR A 62 11.06 3.01 -6.36
C THR A 62 10.13 2.84 -7.55
N CYS A 63 10.29 3.69 -8.58
CA CYS A 63 9.44 3.68 -9.75
C CYS A 63 10.05 4.47 -10.92
N ALA A 64 9.99 3.93 -12.13
CA ALA A 64 10.55 4.54 -13.34
C ALA A 64 9.64 5.64 -13.92
N ILE A 65 9.57 6.81 -13.25
CA ILE A 65 8.77 7.96 -13.71
C ILE A 65 9.56 8.91 -14.61
N GLN A 66 10.80 8.59 -14.93
CA GLN A 66 11.65 9.35 -15.86
C GLN A 66 11.91 10.83 -15.44
N SER A 67 11.83 11.15 -14.16
CA SER A 67 12.10 12.51 -13.67
C SER A 67 13.60 12.82 -13.61
N ALA A 68 14.40 11.88 -13.09
CA ALA A 68 15.85 12.03 -12.98
C ALA A 68 16.59 11.64 -14.28
N ASP A 69 16.10 10.60 -14.95
CA ASP A 69 16.65 10.08 -16.20
C ASP A 69 15.51 9.85 -17.21
N PRO A 70 15.46 10.63 -18.31
CA PRO A 70 14.42 10.47 -19.33
C PRO A 70 14.43 9.11 -20.04
N ASN A 71 15.55 8.39 -19.98
CA ASN A 71 15.68 7.07 -20.60
C ASN A 71 15.37 5.91 -19.65
N ASP A 72 15.06 6.20 -18.36
CA ASP A 72 14.74 5.15 -17.41
C ASP A 72 13.48 4.37 -17.84
N ASP A 73 13.52 3.05 -17.69
CA ASP A 73 12.47 2.14 -18.16
C ASP A 73 12.02 1.21 -17.03
N TRP A 74 10.71 1.02 -16.90
CA TRP A 74 10.14 0.12 -15.92
C TRP A 74 10.59 -1.35 -16.10
N ARG A 75 11.01 -1.76 -17.30
CA ARG A 75 11.55 -3.09 -17.56
C ARG A 75 12.90 -3.31 -16.89
N TRP A 76 13.70 -2.25 -16.76
CA TRP A 76 14.94 -2.31 -15.97
C TRP A 76 14.62 -2.46 -14.48
N HIS A 77 13.58 -1.77 -14.01
CA HIS A 77 13.10 -1.93 -12.64
C HIS A 77 12.57 -3.36 -12.40
N MET A 78 11.79 -3.92 -13.33
CA MET A 78 11.33 -5.31 -13.29
C MET A 78 12.52 -6.29 -13.23
N TYR A 79 13.51 -6.11 -14.10
CA TYR A 79 14.72 -6.95 -14.09
C TYR A 79 15.42 -6.94 -12.74
N ASP A 80 15.63 -5.76 -12.14
CA ASP A 80 16.27 -5.63 -10.83
C ASP A 80 15.43 -6.29 -9.73
N THR A 81 14.10 -6.18 -9.81
CA THR A 81 13.19 -6.75 -8.83
C THR A 81 13.14 -8.28 -8.91
N VAL A 82 13.07 -8.84 -10.12
CA VAL A 82 13.12 -10.30 -10.33
C VAL A 82 14.46 -10.86 -9.81
N LYS A 83 15.56 -10.20 -10.16
CA LYS A 83 16.91 -10.60 -9.70
C LYS A 83 17.05 -10.45 -8.18
N GLY A 84 16.55 -9.35 -7.60
CA GLY A 84 16.60 -9.08 -6.17
C GLY A 84 15.75 -10.02 -5.34
N SER A 85 14.75 -10.66 -5.94
CA SER A 85 13.92 -11.70 -5.32
C SER A 85 14.50 -13.12 -5.51
N ASP A 86 15.76 -13.25 -5.94
CA ASP A 86 16.40 -14.53 -6.26
C ASP A 86 15.60 -15.41 -7.25
N TYR A 87 14.84 -14.75 -8.16
CA TYR A 87 13.96 -15.37 -9.16
C TYR A 87 12.79 -16.20 -8.59
N ILE A 88 12.50 -16.11 -7.30
CA ILE A 88 11.38 -16.82 -6.66
C ILE A 88 10.10 -15.96 -6.55
N GLY A 89 10.20 -14.67 -6.85
CA GLY A 89 9.05 -13.78 -6.89
C GLY A 89 8.08 -14.13 -8.02
N ASP A 90 6.79 -13.86 -7.82
CA ASP A 90 5.78 -13.95 -8.88
C ASP A 90 6.09 -12.88 -9.94
N GLN A 91 6.53 -13.33 -11.12
CA GLN A 91 7.02 -12.43 -12.17
C GLN A 91 5.89 -11.63 -12.82
N ASP A 92 4.68 -12.17 -12.90
CA ASP A 92 3.51 -11.46 -13.45
C ASP A 92 3.11 -10.32 -12.49
N ALA A 93 3.13 -10.58 -11.19
CA ALA A 93 2.89 -9.55 -10.17
C ALA A 93 3.98 -8.47 -10.16
N ILE A 94 5.25 -8.85 -10.36
CA ILE A 94 6.38 -7.91 -10.47
C ILE A 94 6.24 -7.04 -11.73
N GLU A 95 5.91 -7.64 -12.88
CA GLU A 95 5.67 -6.90 -14.12
C GLU A 95 4.56 -5.87 -13.94
N TYR A 96 3.43 -6.30 -13.41
CA TYR A 96 2.29 -5.42 -13.12
C TYR A 96 2.70 -4.26 -12.19
N MET A 97 3.38 -4.56 -11.09
CA MET A 97 3.84 -3.56 -10.13
C MET A 97 4.77 -2.53 -10.80
N CYS A 98 5.74 -2.98 -11.59
CA CYS A 98 6.72 -2.08 -12.21
C CYS A 98 6.13 -1.25 -13.34
N SER A 99 5.25 -1.82 -14.15
CA SER A 99 4.59 -1.14 -15.28
C SER A 99 3.53 -0.12 -14.83
N GLU A 100 2.73 -0.44 -13.80
CA GLU A 100 1.71 0.46 -13.24
C GLU A 100 2.26 1.44 -12.19
N GLY A 101 3.47 1.20 -11.69
CA GLY A 101 4.12 2.03 -10.67
C GLY A 101 4.10 3.54 -10.98
N PRO A 102 4.44 3.99 -12.21
CA PRO A 102 4.39 5.41 -12.58
C PRO A 102 3.03 6.04 -12.33
N LYS A 103 1.97 5.37 -12.70
CA LYS A 103 0.58 5.83 -12.49
C LYS A 103 0.26 5.94 -11.00
N ALA A 104 0.67 4.93 -10.21
CA ALA A 104 0.45 4.93 -8.76
C ALA A 104 1.18 6.09 -8.06
N VAL A 105 2.40 6.43 -8.48
CA VAL A 105 3.15 7.58 -7.92
C VAL A 105 2.44 8.90 -8.21
N TYR A 106 1.99 9.12 -9.45
CA TYR A 106 1.24 10.33 -9.80
C TYR A 106 -0.13 10.38 -9.12
N GLU A 107 -0.80 9.25 -8.93
CA GLU A 107 -2.03 9.18 -8.15
C GLU A 107 -1.81 9.64 -6.70
N LEU A 108 -0.76 9.16 -6.05
CA LEU A 108 -0.39 9.59 -4.70
C LEU A 108 -0.04 11.08 -4.63
N GLU A 109 0.64 11.60 -5.65
CA GLU A 109 0.89 13.04 -5.77
C GLU A 109 -0.42 13.83 -5.83
N HIS A 110 -1.36 13.43 -6.68
CA HIS A 110 -2.68 14.07 -6.80
C HIS A 110 -3.51 13.95 -5.52
N MET A 111 -3.30 12.91 -4.74
CA MET A 111 -3.90 12.78 -3.40
C MET A 111 -3.28 13.74 -2.37
N GLY A 112 -2.20 14.43 -2.71
CA GLY A 112 -1.53 15.40 -1.86
C GLY A 112 -0.26 14.89 -1.18
N LEU A 113 0.35 13.80 -1.64
CA LEU A 113 1.64 13.36 -1.12
C LEU A 113 2.73 14.37 -1.52
N PRO A 114 3.42 15.02 -0.54
CA PRO A 114 4.35 16.10 -0.80
C PRO A 114 5.74 15.58 -1.19
N PHE A 115 5.86 14.97 -2.37
CA PHE A 115 7.17 14.58 -2.89
C PHE A 115 8.13 15.77 -2.96
N SER A 116 9.39 15.55 -2.65
CA SER A 116 10.46 16.49 -2.96
C SER A 116 10.54 16.74 -4.47
N ARG A 117 11.06 17.90 -4.86
CA ARG A 117 11.11 18.30 -6.26
C ARG A 117 12.53 18.66 -6.68
N PHE A 118 12.83 18.41 -7.96
CA PHE A 118 13.95 19.06 -8.63
C PHE A 118 13.63 20.54 -8.90
N GLU A 119 14.64 21.33 -9.23
CA GLU A 119 14.47 22.74 -9.60
C GLU A 119 13.52 22.97 -10.76
N ASN A 120 13.41 21.99 -11.67
CA ASN A 120 12.47 22.01 -12.81
C ASN A 120 11.04 21.62 -12.44
N GLY A 121 10.74 21.43 -11.15
CA GLY A 121 9.41 21.08 -10.63
C GLY A 121 9.02 19.61 -10.73
N ARG A 122 9.83 18.75 -11.36
CA ARG A 122 9.57 17.31 -11.43
C ARG A 122 9.76 16.64 -10.08
N ILE A 123 9.08 15.52 -9.83
CA ILE A 123 9.25 14.71 -8.62
C ILE A 123 10.72 14.28 -8.49
N TYR A 124 11.29 14.52 -7.32
CA TYR A 124 12.67 14.14 -7.03
C TYR A 124 12.81 12.62 -6.98
N GLN A 125 13.80 12.12 -7.70
CA GLN A 125 14.22 10.73 -7.69
C GLN A 125 15.68 10.63 -7.28
N ARG A 126 15.98 9.69 -6.38
CA ARG A 126 17.35 9.42 -5.92
C ARG A 126 17.81 8.03 -6.29
N PRO A 127 19.14 7.80 -6.40
CA PRO A 127 19.69 6.47 -6.53
C PRO A 127 19.39 5.66 -5.26
N PHE A 128 19.15 4.37 -5.43
CA PHE A 128 18.94 3.43 -4.33
C PHE A 128 19.66 2.11 -4.63
N GLY A 129 20.10 1.39 -3.59
CA GLY A 129 20.80 0.13 -3.75
C GLY A 129 19.99 -0.91 -4.53
N GLY A 130 20.66 -1.68 -5.37
CA GLY A 130 20.02 -2.72 -6.19
C GLY A 130 19.26 -2.23 -7.42
N GLN A 131 19.27 -0.91 -7.70
CA GLN A 131 18.63 -0.34 -8.88
C GLN A 131 19.66 -0.05 -9.97
N SER A 132 19.48 -0.63 -11.14
CA SER A 132 20.43 -0.55 -12.28
C SER A 132 19.76 -0.08 -13.56
N LYS A 133 20.57 0.38 -14.51
CA LYS A 133 20.15 0.71 -15.87
C LYS A 133 20.48 -0.44 -16.81
N ASP A 134 19.83 -0.49 -17.96
CA ASP A 134 20.12 -1.42 -19.05
C ASP A 134 20.34 -2.88 -18.57
N PHE A 135 19.34 -3.38 -17.81
CA PHE A 135 19.34 -4.76 -17.33
C PHE A 135 20.66 -5.14 -16.58
N GLY A 136 21.12 -4.26 -15.72
CA GLY A 136 22.33 -4.45 -14.91
C GLY A 136 23.65 -4.04 -15.57
N LYS A 137 23.64 -3.56 -16.81
CA LYS A 137 24.86 -3.19 -17.56
C LYS A 137 25.19 -1.71 -17.45
N GLY A 138 24.23 -0.83 -17.21
CA GLY A 138 24.32 0.62 -17.34
C GLY A 138 24.62 1.42 -16.07
N GLY A 139 25.09 0.80 -15.00
CA GLY A 139 25.34 1.47 -13.71
C GLY A 139 24.09 1.70 -12.90
N GLN A 140 24.19 2.52 -11.83
CA GLN A 140 23.11 2.74 -10.88
C GLN A 140 22.00 3.65 -11.45
N ALA A 141 20.75 3.26 -11.25
CA ALA A 141 19.58 4.07 -11.62
C ALA A 141 19.10 4.94 -10.45
N ALA A 142 18.62 6.14 -10.77
CA ALA A 142 17.97 7.05 -9.83
C ALA A 142 16.46 7.05 -10.09
N ARG A 143 15.72 6.07 -9.54
CA ARG A 143 14.28 5.92 -9.76
C ARG A 143 13.45 5.93 -8.48
N THR A 144 14.05 6.19 -7.34
CA THR A 144 13.33 6.18 -6.05
C THR A 144 12.76 7.56 -5.74
N CYS A 145 11.43 7.68 -5.87
CA CYS A 145 10.68 8.91 -5.59
C CYS A 145 10.62 9.14 -4.07
N ALA A 146 11.01 10.31 -3.60
CA ALA A 146 11.14 10.56 -2.18
C ALA A 146 10.45 11.84 -1.71
N ALA A 147 9.93 11.80 -0.48
CA ALA A 147 9.55 12.97 0.31
C ALA A 147 10.56 13.11 1.45
N ALA A 148 11.70 13.74 1.17
CA ALA A 148 12.87 13.80 2.05
C ALA A 148 13.26 12.40 2.58
N ASP A 149 13.39 12.22 3.89
CA ASP A 149 13.66 10.95 4.59
C ASP A 149 12.43 10.36 5.29
N ARG A 150 11.24 10.85 4.93
CA ARG A 150 9.97 10.51 5.59
C ARG A 150 8.87 10.11 4.60
N THR A 151 9.22 9.44 3.52
CA THR A 151 8.25 9.11 2.46
C THR A 151 7.11 8.25 2.98
N GLY A 152 7.38 7.24 3.81
CA GLY A 152 6.34 6.39 4.39
C GLY A 152 5.41 7.12 5.35
N HIS A 153 5.95 8.04 6.15
CA HIS A 153 5.15 8.92 6.99
C HIS A 153 4.22 9.80 6.14
N ALA A 154 4.76 10.46 5.12
CA ALA A 154 3.97 11.28 4.21
C ALA A 154 2.88 10.46 3.51
N LEU A 155 3.22 9.26 3.01
CA LEU A 155 2.30 8.33 2.37
C LEU A 155 1.12 7.97 3.26
N LEU A 156 1.39 7.51 4.49
CA LEU A 156 0.33 7.10 5.41
C LEU A 156 -0.57 8.26 5.82
N HIS A 157 0.01 9.43 6.10
CA HIS A 157 -0.79 10.60 6.45
C HIS A 157 -1.67 11.06 5.28
N THR A 158 -1.16 11.04 4.06
CA THR A 158 -1.93 11.35 2.86
C THR A 158 -3.09 10.37 2.68
N LEU A 159 -2.84 9.07 2.76
CA LEU A 159 -3.89 8.05 2.63
C LEU A 159 -4.91 8.12 3.77
N TYR A 160 -4.45 8.34 5.00
CA TYR A 160 -5.34 8.49 6.16
C TYR A 160 -6.29 9.68 6.01
N GLN A 161 -5.76 10.85 5.66
CA GLN A 161 -6.56 12.05 5.45
C GLN A 161 -7.62 11.87 4.36
N ASN A 162 -7.26 11.24 3.24
CA ASN A 162 -8.21 10.95 2.17
C ASN A 162 -9.28 9.94 2.62
N ASN A 163 -8.91 8.89 3.38
CA ASN A 163 -9.87 7.95 3.93
C ASN A 163 -10.87 8.62 4.90
N VAL A 164 -10.37 9.50 5.78
CA VAL A 164 -11.24 10.26 6.70
C VAL A 164 -12.22 11.15 5.91
N LYS A 165 -11.74 11.79 4.85
CA LYS A 165 -12.56 12.62 3.97
C LYS A 165 -13.67 11.83 3.27
N GLU A 166 -13.40 10.60 2.86
CA GLU A 166 -14.37 9.70 2.21
C GLU A 166 -15.24 8.91 3.22
N GLY A 167 -15.08 9.16 4.52
CA GLY A 167 -15.93 8.56 5.55
C GLY A 167 -15.59 7.12 5.92
N THR A 168 -14.39 6.63 5.64
CA THR A 168 -13.93 5.31 6.09
C THR A 168 -13.99 5.19 7.61
N ASN A 169 -14.59 4.10 8.13
CA ASN A 169 -14.65 3.82 9.55
C ASN A 169 -13.35 3.19 10.04
N PHE A 170 -12.73 3.75 11.07
CA PHE A 170 -11.52 3.20 11.68
C PHE A 170 -11.81 2.58 13.04
N LEU A 171 -11.52 1.28 13.16
CA LEU A 171 -11.59 0.53 14.41
C LEU A 171 -10.14 0.37 14.93
N ASN A 172 -9.66 1.43 15.60
CA ASN A 172 -8.30 1.49 16.10
C ASN A 172 -8.16 0.65 17.37
N GLU A 173 -6.98 0.02 17.55
CA GLU A 173 -6.65 -0.84 18.69
C GLU A 173 -7.57 -2.08 18.80
N TRP A 174 -8.11 -2.50 17.65
CA TRP A 174 -8.86 -3.74 17.52
C TRP A 174 -7.98 -4.84 16.94
N PHE A 175 -8.09 -6.01 17.53
CA PHE A 175 -7.35 -7.19 17.09
C PHE A 175 -8.32 -8.20 16.46
N ALA A 176 -8.03 -8.64 15.24
CA ALA A 176 -8.76 -9.74 14.59
C ALA A 176 -8.33 -11.04 15.24
N VAL A 177 -9.20 -11.63 16.07
CA VAL A 177 -8.90 -12.87 16.80
C VAL A 177 -9.12 -14.08 15.90
N ASP A 178 -10.18 -14.05 15.10
CA ASP A 178 -10.56 -15.13 14.21
C ASP A 178 -11.29 -14.58 12.98
N LEU A 179 -11.16 -15.26 11.86
CA LEU A 179 -11.82 -14.94 10.60
C LEU A 179 -12.48 -16.19 10.05
N SER A 180 -13.79 -16.13 9.88
CA SER A 180 -14.55 -17.21 9.22
C SER A 180 -14.98 -16.76 7.84
N LEU A 181 -14.61 -17.51 6.82
CA LEU A 181 -15.02 -17.32 5.43
C LEU A 181 -16.21 -18.21 5.04
N ILE A 182 -16.62 -19.12 5.92
CA ILE A 182 -17.65 -20.13 5.63
C ILE A 182 -19.00 -19.50 5.27
N HIS A 183 -19.31 -18.33 5.81
CA HIS A 183 -20.57 -17.63 5.59
C HIS A 183 -20.45 -16.39 4.68
N ILE A 184 -19.25 -16.05 4.24
CA ILE A 184 -18.99 -14.84 3.47
C ILE A 184 -18.76 -15.15 1.98
N SER A 185 -18.09 -16.23 1.69
CA SER A 185 -17.94 -16.76 0.34
C SER A 185 -17.55 -18.22 0.41
N GLU A 186 -18.50 -19.13 0.32
CA GLU A 186 -18.13 -20.44 -0.19
C GLU A 186 -17.91 -20.26 -1.70
N PRO A 187 -16.67 -20.47 -2.22
CA PRO A 187 -16.56 -20.81 -3.60
C PRO A 187 -17.38 -22.08 -3.77
N THR A 188 -18.45 -22.01 -4.55
CA THR A 188 -19.22 -23.16 -4.92
C THR A 188 -18.28 -24.25 -5.40
N ARG A 189 -17.91 -25.18 -4.50
CA ARG A 189 -17.21 -26.40 -4.88
C ARG A 189 -18.14 -27.08 -5.87
N PRO A 190 -17.71 -27.36 -7.11
CA PRO A 190 -18.49 -28.22 -7.97
C PRO A 190 -18.69 -29.53 -7.20
N GLU A 191 -19.94 -29.89 -6.94
CA GLU A 191 -20.26 -31.21 -6.43
C GLU A 191 -19.66 -32.22 -7.40
N ARG A 192 -18.81 -33.10 -6.88
CA ARG A 192 -18.27 -34.22 -7.62
C ARG A 192 -19.28 -35.36 -7.61
#